data_633fe4b05d2fdd52839c54ffdefbccc4
#
_entry.id   633fe4b05d2fdd52839c54ffdefbccc4
#
_cell.length_a   1.000
_cell.length_b   1.000
_cell.length_c   1.000
_cell.angle_alpha   90.00
_cell.angle_beta   90.00
_cell.angle_gamma   90.00
#
_symmetry.space_group_name_H-M   'P 1'
#
loop_
_entity.id
_entity.type
_entity.pdbx_description
1 polymer ?
#
loop_
_entity_poly.entity_id
_entity_poly.type
_entity_poly.pdbx_seq_one_letter_code
_entity_poly.pdbx_strand_id
1 'polypeptide(L)'
;MQVAATDIDQVFAHTTNLASCNLNSKILACSNDYFASADNLLTPTPSISRPGVFVHTGAWYDGWETRRHNPDPYDWAVIKLGVAAAYIHGVEVDTAHFIGNYGEKAELQATHAPEGSGVTDAQIADPSFAGWKTLLPASPCGPSQRHGWKFDAEISQTPYTHFRLLMYPDGGFARLRLYGHAIPPPAPAIQAASAPVEELSSALNGGVALAASDEHFTPSSNILLPGRGKDMGDGWETARSRAAGHVDWAIVKLGLSGSVSKVVIDTKDFRGNFPRAVRVHGLVAGAGGDGVPSADDANWVEIVKGDKRCQADTEHIFGPDDLTAGGEDTRVFSHVKLTLVPDGGVKRFRIFGRRA
;
A
#
# COMPACT_ATOMS: atom_id res chain seq x y z
N MET A 1 15.04 -15.58 -1.76
CA MET A 1 15.95 -15.59 -0.59
C MET A 1 15.14 -15.29 0.65
N GLN A 2 15.25 -16.08 1.71
CA GLN A 2 14.58 -15.83 2.98
C GLN A 2 15.15 -14.59 3.67
N VAL A 3 14.29 -13.79 4.29
CA VAL A 3 14.61 -12.56 5.03
C VAL A 3 14.36 -12.82 6.52
N ALA A 4 15.26 -12.38 7.40
CA ALA A 4 15.03 -12.50 8.83
C ALA A 4 13.81 -11.66 9.24
N ALA A 5 13.01 -12.15 10.19
CA ALA A 5 11.78 -11.49 10.63
C ALA A 5 12.01 -10.04 11.10
N THR A 6 13.16 -9.75 11.71
CA THR A 6 13.58 -8.41 12.15
C THR A 6 13.90 -7.44 11.02
N ASP A 7 14.22 -7.96 9.84
CA ASP A 7 14.74 -7.17 8.71
C ASP A 7 13.69 -6.92 7.64
N ILE A 8 12.51 -7.58 7.74
CA ILE A 8 11.43 -7.50 6.74
C ILE A 8 11.06 -6.04 6.46
N ASP A 9 10.82 -5.25 7.50
CA ASP A 9 10.37 -3.87 7.35
C ASP A 9 11.44 -2.99 6.69
N GLN A 10 12.72 -3.23 6.99
CA GLN A 10 13.83 -2.52 6.37
C GLN A 10 14.04 -2.92 4.90
N VAL A 11 13.98 -4.23 4.62
CA VAL A 11 14.16 -4.77 3.26
C VAL A 11 13.10 -4.27 2.29
N PHE A 12 11.87 -4.06 2.79
CA PHE A 12 10.74 -3.63 1.99
C PHE A 12 10.27 -2.18 2.27
N ALA A 13 11.11 -1.36 2.93
CA ALA A 13 10.76 0.00 3.38
C ALA A 13 10.20 0.93 2.28
N HIS A 14 10.66 0.78 1.02
CA HIS A 14 10.25 1.63 -0.11
C HIS A 14 9.30 0.91 -1.07
N THR A 15 8.51 -0.03 -0.55
CA THR A 15 7.50 -0.76 -1.30
C THR A 15 6.12 -0.56 -0.70
N THR A 16 5.10 -0.93 -1.44
CA THR A 16 3.71 -0.94 -0.98
C THR A 16 3.26 -2.38 -0.74
N ASN A 17 2.53 -2.65 0.36
CA ASN A 17 1.82 -3.91 0.52
C ASN A 17 0.61 -3.96 -0.41
N LEU A 18 0.76 -4.57 -1.56
CA LEU A 18 -0.22 -4.63 -2.63
C LEU A 18 -1.36 -5.64 -2.37
N ALA A 19 -1.20 -6.55 -1.39
CA ALA A 19 -2.28 -7.43 -0.96
C ALA A 19 -3.32 -6.72 -0.08
N SER A 20 -3.06 -5.49 0.35
CA SER A 20 -3.93 -4.76 1.29
C SER A 20 -5.34 -4.53 0.75
N CYS A 21 -6.37 -4.83 1.57
CA CYS A 21 -7.76 -4.48 1.26
C CYS A 21 -7.96 -2.95 1.17
N ASN A 22 -7.10 -2.14 1.78
CA ASN A 22 -7.11 -0.69 1.62
C ASN A 22 -6.75 -0.23 0.20
N LEU A 23 -6.12 -1.10 -0.60
CA LEU A 23 -5.88 -0.90 -2.03
C LEU A 23 -6.93 -1.62 -2.90
N ASN A 24 -8.06 -2.02 -2.33
CA ASN A 24 -9.13 -2.78 -2.98
C ASN A 24 -8.74 -4.20 -3.41
N SER A 25 -7.66 -4.77 -2.88
CA SER A 25 -7.36 -6.18 -3.08
C SER A 25 -8.39 -7.04 -2.36
N LYS A 26 -8.75 -8.17 -2.93
CA LYS A 26 -9.83 -9.03 -2.43
C LYS A 26 -9.54 -10.51 -2.64
N ILE A 27 -10.13 -11.33 -1.79
CA ILE A 27 -10.21 -12.77 -2.00
C ILE A 27 -11.27 -13.04 -3.08
N LEU A 28 -10.93 -13.82 -4.10
CA LEU A 28 -11.88 -14.28 -5.12
C LEU A 28 -12.51 -15.62 -4.73
N ALA A 29 -11.71 -16.50 -4.17
CA ALA A 29 -12.13 -17.82 -3.70
C ALA A 29 -11.09 -18.38 -2.72
N CYS A 30 -11.51 -19.34 -1.89
CA CYS A 30 -10.62 -20.14 -1.07
C CYS A 30 -11.17 -21.59 -0.99
N SER A 31 -10.30 -22.53 -0.62
CA SER A 31 -10.68 -23.93 -0.42
C SER A 31 -11.67 -24.05 0.73
N ASN A 32 -11.39 -23.37 1.84
CA ASN A 32 -12.20 -23.37 3.04
C ASN A 32 -11.72 -22.25 4.00
N ASP A 33 -12.65 -21.70 4.76
CA ASP A 33 -12.42 -20.67 5.76
C ASP A 33 -13.31 -20.92 7.00
N TYR A 34 -13.43 -22.17 7.39
CA TYR A 34 -14.38 -22.65 8.37
C TYR A 34 -14.25 -21.98 9.74
N PHE A 35 -13.02 -21.78 10.23
CA PHE A 35 -12.77 -21.17 11.54
C PHE A 35 -12.66 -19.66 11.44
N ALA A 36 -11.98 -19.13 10.39
CA ALA A 36 -11.80 -17.70 10.19
C ALA A 36 -11.64 -17.36 8.70
N SER A 37 -12.26 -16.24 8.29
CA SER A 37 -12.34 -15.82 6.89
C SER A 37 -10.97 -15.54 6.25
N ALA A 38 -10.81 -15.96 4.99
CA ALA A 38 -9.63 -15.67 4.20
C ALA A 38 -9.42 -14.16 3.95
N ASP A 39 -10.46 -13.34 4.01
CA ASP A 39 -10.35 -11.88 3.88
C ASP A 39 -9.42 -11.26 4.93
N ASN A 40 -9.30 -11.87 6.12
CA ASN A 40 -8.40 -11.40 7.17
C ASN A 40 -6.93 -11.38 6.75
N LEU A 41 -6.52 -12.21 5.78
CA LEU A 41 -5.16 -12.18 5.19
C LEU A 41 -4.78 -10.81 4.66
N LEU A 42 -5.76 -10.07 4.14
CA LEU A 42 -5.56 -8.79 3.44
C LEU A 42 -5.71 -7.58 4.35
N THR A 43 -5.96 -7.78 5.64
CA THR A 43 -6.06 -6.70 6.64
C THR A 43 -4.70 -6.00 6.77
N PRO A 44 -4.63 -4.66 6.63
CA PRO A 44 -3.36 -3.91 6.62
C PRO A 44 -2.68 -3.88 7.99
N THR A 45 -3.47 -3.88 9.08
CA THR A 45 -2.97 -3.82 10.45
C THR A 45 -2.40 -5.16 10.91
N PRO A 46 -1.45 -5.16 11.86
CA PRO A 46 -1.01 -6.39 12.51
C PRO A 46 -2.17 -7.18 13.09
N SER A 47 -2.01 -8.50 13.16
CA SER A 47 -2.99 -9.38 13.79
C SER A 47 -3.04 -9.13 15.30
N ILE A 48 -4.24 -9.23 15.87
CA ILE A 48 -4.48 -9.07 17.30
C ILE A 48 -4.95 -10.37 17.94
N SER A 49 -4.69 -10.53 19.24
CA SER A 49 -5.19 -11.64 20.03
C SER A 49 -6.33 -11.19 20.93
N ARG A 50 -7.39 -12.00 21.02
CA ARG A 50 -8.51 -11.80 21.96
C ARG A 50 -8.75 -13.07 22.76
N PRO A 51 -7.92 -13.38 23.75
CA PRO A 51 -8.05 -14.59 24.57
C PRO A 51 -9.44 -14.64 25.25
N GLY A 52 -10.06 -15.82 25.23
CA GLY A 52 -11.38 -16.02 25.82
C GLY A 52 -12.57 -15.57 24.98
N VAL A 53 -12.33 -15.03 23.78
CA VAL A 53 -13.40 -14.75 22.80
C VAL A 53 -13.64 -16.00 21.96
N PHE A 54 -14.90 -16.40 21.85
CA PHE A 54 -15.32 -17.56 21.07
C PHE A 54 -16.38 -17.15 20.04
N VAL A 55 -16.36 -17.83 18.91
CA VAL A 55 -17.37 -17.80 17.86
C VAL A 55 -18.02 -19.18 17.75
N HIS A 56 -19.02 -19.34 16.91
CA HIS A 56 -19.76 -20.60 16.77
C HIS A 56 -18.89 -21.82 16.37
N THR A 57 -17.71 -21.56 15.76
CA THR A 57 -16.78 -22.60 15.31
C THR A 57 -15.65 -22.89 16.31
N GLY A 58 -15.46 -22.06 17.33
CA GLY A 58 -14.39 -22.24 18.32
C GLY A 58 -13.81 -20.94 18.84
N ALA A 59 -12.53 -20.95 19.23
CA ALA A 59 -11.82 -19.74 19.63
C ALA A 59 -11.70 -18.77 18.45
N TRP A 60 -11.83 -17.46 18.74
CA TRP A 60 -11.69 -16.43 17.72
C TRP A 60 -10.21 -16.19 17.37
N TYR A 61 -9.92 -16.17 16.08
CA TYR A 61 -8.60 -15.83 15.53
C TYR A 61 -8.70 -14.69 14.53
N ASP A 62 -7.70 -13.78 14.55
CA ASP A 62 -7.55 -12.70 13.59
C ASP A 62 -6.61 -13.13 12.44
N GLY A 63 -7.15 -13.92 11.54
CA GLY A 63 -6.45 -14.48 10.39
C GLY A 63 -7.38 -15.38 9.58
N TRP A 64 -6.83 -16.06 8.59
CA TRP A 64 -7.49 -17.13 7.85
C TRP A 64 -7.22 -18.46 8.53
N GLU A 65 -8.27 -19.24 8.83
CA GLU A 65 -8.12 -20.57 9.45
C GLU A 65 -9.07 -21.57 8.83
N THR A 66 -8.50 -22.68 8.38
CA THR A 66 -9.20 -23.77 7.69
C THR A 66 -9.54 -24.92 8.63
N ARG A 67 -10.36 -25.86 8.16
CA ARG A 67 -10.61 -27.13 8.87
C ARG A 67 -9.32 -27.91 8.99
N ARG A 68 -9.19 -28.62 10.12
CA ARG A 68 -8.08 -29.55 10.35
C ARG A 68 -8.38 -30.90 9.69
N HIS A 69 -7.30 -31.55 9.24
CA HIS A 69 -7.37 -32.89 8.63
C HIS A 69 -8.20 -32.91 7.34
N ASN A 70 -8.02 -31.91 6.49
CA ASN A 70 -8.58 -31.92 5.14
C ASN A 70 -8.07 -33.12 4.35
N PRO A 71 -8.91 -33.74 3.47
CA PRO A 71 -8.45 -34.81 2.59
C PRO A 71 -7.49 -34.33 1.51
N ASP A 72 -7.55 -33.05 1.16
CA ASP A 72 -6.68 -32.44 0.17
C ASP A 72 -5.29 -32.16 0.74
N PRO A 73 -4.23 -32.18 -0.09
CA PRO A 73 -2.85 -32.05 0.37
C PRO A 73 -2.50 -30.62 0.84
N TYR A 74 -3.33 -29.63 0.55
CA TYR A 74 -3.17 -28.23 0.93
C TYR A 74 -4.49 -27.45 0.86
N ASP A 75 -4.58 -26.40 1.63
CA ASP A 75 -5.60 -25.37 1.48
C ASP A 75 -5.07 -24.19 0.63
N TRP A 76 -5.98 -23.43 0.02
CA TRP A 76 -5.61 -22.35 -0.88
C TRP A 76 -6.57 -21.16 -0.80
N ALA A 77 -6.03 -19.97 -1.09
CA ALA A 77 -6.80 -18.75 -1.28
C ALA A 77 -6.32 -18.02 -2.55
N VAL A 78 -7.25 -17.57 -3.38
CA VAL A 78 -6.99 -16.79 -4.60
C VAL A 78 -7.26 -15.32 -4.33
N ILE A 79 -6.26 -14.49 -4.59
CA ILE A 79 -6.26 -13.05 -4.34
C ILE A 79 -6.19 -12.30 -5.66
N LYS A 80 -7.08 -11.33 -5.86
CA LYS A 80 -6.98 -10.31 -6.91
C LYS A 80 -6.39 -9.04 -6.31
N LEU A 81 -5.36 -8.48 -6.95
CA LEU A 81 -4.88 -7.14 -6.59
C LEU A 81 -5.94 -6.09 -6.95
N GLY A 82 -6.03 -5.04 -6.16
CA GLY A 82 -6.88 -3.88 -6.46
C GLY A 82 -6.21 -2.86 -7.38
N VAL A 83 -4.93 -3.07 -7.70
CA VAL A 83 -4.18 -2.30 -8.70
C VAL A 83 -4.25 -2.99 -10.07
N ALA A 84 -4.03 -2.24 -11.17
CA ALA A 84 -4.13 -2.76 -12.52
C ALA A 84 -3.17 -3.94 -12.79
N ALA A 85 -1.94 -3.81 -12.32
CA ALA A 85 -0.92 -4.85 -12.25
C ALA A 85 0.18 -4.41 -11.28
N ALA A 86 1.11 -5.29 -10.94
CA ALA A 86 2.21 -4.96 -10.03
C ALA A 86 3.47 -5.75 -10.30
N TYR A 87 4.62 -5.15 -10.02
CA TYR A 87 5.89 -5.81 -9.80
C TYR A 87 6.03 -6.18 -8.33
N ILE A 88 6.30 -7.44 -8.03
CA ILE A 88 6.40 -7.94 -6.65
C ILE A 88 7.86 -8.25 -6.32
N HIS A 89 8.38 -7.61 -5.29
CA HIS A 89 9.77 -7.77 -4.83
C HIS A 89 9.92 -8.79 -3.72
N GLY A 90 8.83 -9.09 -3.02
CA GLY A 90 8.83 -10.12 -1.98
C GLY A 90 7.45 -10.38 -1.39
N VAL A 91 7.40 -11.38 -0.53
CA VAL A 91 6.20 -11.82 0.17
C VAL A 91 6.49 -12.00 1.66
N GLU A 92 5.49 -11.70 2.47
CA GLU A 92 5.46 -12.06 3.88
C GLU A 92 4.21 -12.88 4.17
N VAL A 93 4.39 -13.98 4.89
CA VAL A 93 3.33 -14.77 5.52
C VAL A 93 3.51 -14.66 7.03
N ASP A 94 2.50 -14.15 7.71
CA ASP A 94 2.50 -13.99 9.16
C ASP A 94 1.64 -15.09 9.80
N THR A 95 2.20 -15.79 10.79
CA THR A 95 1.51 -16.81 11.59
C THR A 95 1.22 -16.30 13.01
N ALA A 96 1.23 -14.98 13.26
CA ALA A 96 1.03 -14.40 14.58
C ALA A 96 -0.21 -14.98 15.26
N HIS A 97 -0.05 -15.40 16.53
CA HIS A 97 -1.06 -16.03 17.37
C HIS A 97 -1.45 -17.49 17.01
N PHE A 98 -1.06 -18.00 15.85
CA PHE A 98 -1.22 -19.40 15.49
C PHE A 98 -0.02 -20.21 16.03
N ILE A 99 -0.19 -20.93 17.13
CA ILE A 99 0.89 -21.65 17.83
C ILE A 99 0.85 -23.14 17.48
N GLY A 100 -0.28 -23.80 17.65
CA GLY A 100 -0.46 -25.24 17.37
C GLY A 100 -1.28 -25.52 16.10
N ASN A 101 -1.79 -24.48 15.48
CA ASN A 101 -2.72 -24.52 14.35
C ASN A 101 -2.24 -23.66 13.16
N TYR A 102 -0.93 -23.34 13.09
CA TYR A 102 -0.37 -22.62 11.95
C TYR A 102 -0.20 -23.55 10.74
N GLY A 103 -0.22 -22.97 9.52
CA GLY A 103 0.16 -23.71 8.33
C GLY A 103 1.68 -23.97 8.33
N GLU A 104 2.09 -25.25 8.22
CA GLU A 104 3.49 -25.65 8.35
C GLU A 104 4.37 -25.19 7.20
N LYS A 105 3.78 -24.97 6.00
CA LYS A 105 4.46 -24.41 4.83
C LYS A 105 3.54 -23.49 4.07
N ALA A 106 4.11 -22.47 3.43
CA ALA A 106 3.44 -21.59 2.50
C ALA A 106 4.07 -21.71 1.10
N GLU A 107 3.23 -21.70 0.06
CA GLU A 107 3.65 -21.55 -1.34
C GLU A 107 2.89 -20.37 -1.94
N LEU A 108 3.56 -19.58 -2.79
CA LEU A 108 2.92 -18.50 -3.51
C LEU A 108 3.04 -18.71 -5.01
N GLN A 109 1.89 -18.63 -5.68
CA GLN A 109 1.77 -18.66 -7.13
C GLN A 109 1.16 -17.37 -7.63
N ALA A 110 1.43 -17.01 -8.89
CA ALA A 110 0.88 -15.80 -9.49
C ALA A 110 0.54 -16.00 -10.96
N THR A 111 -0.34 -15.14 -11.48
CA THR A 111 -0.64 -15.04 -12.89
C THR A 111 -0.83 -13.58 -13.31
N HIS A 112 -0.62 -13.30 -14.58
CA HIS A 112 -0.86 -12.00 -15.19
C HIS A 112 -2.06 -12.09 -16.15
N ALA A 113 -3.20 -11.61 -15.69
CA ALA A 113 -4.44 -11.53 -16.45
C ALA A 113 -5.05 -10.13 -16.30
N PRO A 114 -4.49 -9.11 -17.00
CA PRO A 114 -5.00 -7.75 -16.94
C PRO A 114 -6.39 -7.65 -17.58
N GLU A 115 -7.08 -6.56 -17.30
CA GLU A 115 -8.35 -6.27 -17.95
C GLU A 115 -8.21 -6.33 -19.49
N GLY A 116 -9.15 -6.98 -20.15
CA GLY A 116 -9.11 -7.19 -21.61
C GLY A 116 -8.26 -8.38 -22.08
N SER A 117 -7.59 -9.13 -21.20
CA SER A 117 -6.81 -10.34 -21.55
C SER A 117 -7.67 -11.51 -22.06
N GLY A 118 -8.98 -11.45 -21.88
CA GLY A 118 -9.90 -12.56 -22.19
C GLY A 118 -10.02 -13.61 -21.09
N VAL A 119 -9.23 -13.51 -20.01
CA VAL A 119 -9.32 -14.37 -18.82
C VAL A 119 -10.09 -13.65 -17.73
N THR A 120 -11.14 -14.28 -17.21
CA THR A 120 -12.03 -13.68 -16.20
C THR A 120 -11.60 -14.06 -14.77
N ASP A 121 -12.00 -13.23 -13.79
CA ASP A 121 -11.80 -13.54 -12.37
C ASP A 121 -12.40 -14.89 -11.97
N ALA A 122 -13.56 -15.27 -12.56
CA ALA A 122 -14.22 -16.54 -12.30
C ALA A 122 -13.40 -17.74 -12.80
N GLN A 123 -12.74 -17.60 -13.96
CA GLN A 123 -11.85 -18.65 -14.48
C GLN A 123 -10.60 -18.80 -13.60
N ILE A 124 -10.03 -17.68 -13.11
CA ILE A 124 -8.84 -17.70 -12.23
C ILE A 124 -9.18 -18.28 -10.85
N ALA A 125 -10.39 -18.03 -10.36
CA ALA A 125 -10.89 -18.56 -9.09
C ALA A 125 -11.21 -20.06 -9.15
N ASP A 126 -11.33 -20.63 -10.34
CA ASP A 126 -11.60 -22.05 -10.51
C ASP A 126 -10.37 -22.89 -10.08
N PRO A 127 -10.53 -23.92 -9.23
CA PRO A 127 -9.43 -24.78 -8.80
C PRO A 127 -8.65 -25.44 -9.94
N SER A 128 -9.30 -25.68 -11.11
CA SER A 128 -8.69 -26.27 -12.31
C SER A 128 -7.86 -25.29 -13.15
N PHE A 129 -7.84 -23.99 -12.80
CA PHE A 129 -7.05 -23.01 -13.55
C PHE A 129 -5.57 -23.36 -13.57
N ALA A 130 -5.02 -23.55 -14.77
CA ALA A 130 -3.65 -24.04 -14.97
C ALA A 130 -2.62 -22.91 -15.24
N GLY A 131 -3.05 -21.63 -15.27
CA GLY A 131 -2.20 -20.49 -15.64
C GLY A 131 -1.30 -19.95 -14.49
N TRP A 132 -1.07 -20.72 -13.44
CA TRP A 132 -0.26 -20.32 -12.30
C TRP A 132 1.24 -20.54 -12.54
N LYS A 133 2.07 -19.53 -12.20
CA LYS A 133 3.53 -19.63 -12.09
C LYS A 133 3.90 -19.60 -10.59
N THR A 134 4.67 -20.57 -10.12
CA THR A 134 5.19 -20.58 -8.74
C THR A 134 6.27 -19.49 -8.58
N LEU A 135 6.07 -18.59 -7.61
CA LEU A 135 7.03 -17.55 -7.22
C LEU A 135 7.80 -17.94 -5.98
N LEU A 136 7.12 -18.50 -4.99
CA LEU A 136 7.68 -19.07 -3.78
C LEU A 136 7.32 -20.56 -3.75
N PRO A 137 8.27 -21.51 -3.88
CA PRO A 137 7.99 -22.91 -3.67
C PRO A 137 7.63 -23.17 -2.21
N ALA A 138 6.96 -24.30 -1.92
CA ALA A 138 6.51 -24.67 -0.58
C ALA A 138 7.64 -24.54 0.44
N SER A 139 7.59 -23.48 1.23
CA SER A 139 8.61 -23.02 2.16
C SER A 139 8.16 -23.16 3.60
N PRO A 140 8.99 -23.65 4.53
CA PRO A 140 8.61 -23.87 5.92
C PRO A 140 8.18 -22.56 6.61
N CYS A 141 7.12 -22.66 7.40
CA CYS A 141 6.68 -21.67 8.37
C CYS A 141 6.83 -22.23 9.79
N GLY A 142 6.90 -21.34 10.78
CA GLY A 142 6.90 -21.67 12.19
C GLY A 142 5.75 -20.99 12.93
N PRO A 143 5.51 -21.35 14.20
CA PRO A 143 4.41 -20.80 14.98
C PRO A 143 4.65 -19.35 15.36
N SER A 144 3.60 -18.55 15.31
CA SER A 144 3.52 -17.18 15.85
C SER A 144 4.71 -16.28 15.50
N GLN A 145 5.05 -16.20 14.19
CA GLN A 145 6.15 -15.36 13.70
C GLN A 145 5.91 -14.90 12.26
N ARG A 146 6.68 -13.89 11.85
CA ARG A 146 6.69 -13.38 10.47
C ARG A 146 7.70 -14.14 9.62
N HIS A 147 7.32 -14.49 8.40
CA HIS A 147 8.14 -15.18 7.42
C HIS A 147 8.26 -14.33 6.16
N GLY A 148 9.44 -13.83 5.85
CA GLY A 148 9.70 -12.98 4.69
C GLY A 148 10.55 -13.67 3.63
N TRP A 149 10.24 -13.44 2.34
CA TRP A 149 11.07 -13.87 1.22
C TRP A 149 11.18 -12.76 0.19
N LYS A 150 12.43 -12.43 -0.17
CA LYS A 150 12.75 -11.52 -1.25
C LYS A 150 12.91 -12.31 -2.55
N PHE A 151 12.31 -11.81 -3.63
CA PHE A 151 12.38 -12.41 -4.96
C PHE A 151 13.60 -11.91 -5.73
N ASP A 152 14.00 -12.68 -6.75
CA ASP A 152 15.03 -12.31 -7.70
C ASP A 152 14.52 -11.31 -8.76
N ALA A 153 15.43 -10.88 -9.66
CA ALA A 153 15.10 -9.90 -10.68
C ALA A 153 14.09 -10.44 -11.72
N GLU A 154 14.13 -11.73 -12.04
CA GLU A 154 13.19 -12.32 -13.01
C GLU A 154 11.75 -12.22 -12.53
N ILE A 155 11.50 -12.59 -11.26
CA ILE A 155 10.18 -12.48 -10.65
C ILE A 155 9.80 -11.01 -10.47
N SER A 156 10.73 -10.18 -9.95
CA SER A 156 10.47 -8.79 -9.57
C SER A 156 10.24 -7.85 -10.77
N GLN A 157 10.61 -8.25 -11.97
CA GLN A 157 10.39 -7.50 -13.20
C GLN A 157 9.24 -8.03 -14.06
N THR A 158 8.58 -9.10 -13.62
CA THR A 158 7.40 -9.65 -14.27
C THR A 158 6.13 -9.05 -13.66
N PRO A 159 5.18 -8.53 -14.45
CA PRO A 159 3.93 -8.00 -13.93
C PRO A 159 2.98 -9.13 -13.51
N TYR A 160 2.25 -8.92 -12.41
CA TYR A 160 1.22 -9.85 -11.92
C TYR A 160 -0.06 -9.10 -11.53
N THR A 161 -1.18 -9.82 -11.59
CA THR A 161 -2.51 -9.29 -11.25
C THR A 161 -3.24 -10.13 -10.20
N HIS A 162 -2.97 -11.44 -10.18
CA HIS A 162 -3.62 -12.39 -9.29
C HIS A 162 -2.60 -13.31 -8.64
N PHE A 163 -2.90 -13.75 -7.41
CA PHE A 163 -2.05 -14.63 -6.62
C PHE A 163 -2.86 -15.77 -6.04
N ARG A 164 -2.21 -16.93 -5.87
CA ARG A 164 -2.74 -18.04 -5.11
C ARG A 164 -1.78 -18.38 -4.00
N LEU A 165 -2.23 -18.23 -2.74
CA LEU A 165 -1.52 -18.67 -1.56
C LEU A 165 -1.95 -20.10 -1.26
N LEU A 166 -0.99 -21.02 -1.10
CA LEU A 166 -1.21 -22.37 -0.67
C LEU A 166 -0.66 -22.55 0.74
N MET A 167 -1.41 -23.26 1.59
CA MET A 167 -1.09 -23.57 2.98
C MET A 167 -1.05 -25.09 3.15
N TYR A 168 0.05 -25.60 3.68
CA TYR A 168 0.27 -27.04 3.86
C TYR A 168 0.35 -27.41 5.34
N PRO A 169 -0.28 -28.55 5.79
CA PRO A 169 -1.36 -29.23 5.06
C PRO A 169 -2.67 -28.45 5.18
N ASP A 170 -2.92 -27.85 6.31
CA ASP A 170 -4.05 -27.05 6.76
C ASP A 170 -3.64 -26.16 7.93
N GLY A 171 -4.54 -25.33 8.48
CA GLY A 171 -4.29 -24.52 9.67
C GLY A 171 -4.66 -23.05 9.49
N GLY A 172 -3.77 -22.15 9.93
CA GLY A 172 -4.04 -20.73 9.84
C GLY A 172 -2.81 -19.87 9.55
N PHE A 173 -3.06 -18.78 8.82
CA PHE A 173 -2.18 -17.65 8.61
C PHE A 173 -2.86 -16.36 9.04
N ALA A 174 -2.15 -15.52 9.78
CA ALA A 174 -2.69 -14.25 10.26
C ALA A 174 -2.78 -13.24 9.13
N ARG A 175 -1.71 -13.07 8.33
CA ARG A 175 -1.63 -12.07 7.25
C ARG A 175 -0.82 -12.58 6.06
N LEU A 176 -1.16 -12.04 4.89
CA LEU A 176 -0.35 -12.08 3.68
C LEU A 176 0.01 -10.66 3.29
N ARG A 177 1.28 -10.39 2.98
CA ARG A 177 1.74 -9.13 2.43
C ARG A 177 2.53 -9.37 1.15
N LEU A 178 2.21 -8.61 0.11
CA LEU A 178 2.89 -8.64 -1.18
C LEU A 178 3.58 -7.29 -1.38
N TYR A 179 4.88 -7.27 -1.17
CA TYR A 179 5.69 -6.06 -1.23
C TYR A 179 6.15 -5.76 -2.65
N GLY A 180 5.81 -4.60 -3.16
CA GLY A 180 6.15 -4.25 -4.54
C GLY A 180 5.72 -2.85 -4.96
N HIS A 181 5.61 -2.65 -6.26
CA HIS A 181 5.18 -1.40 -6.87
C HIS A 181 4.00 -1.66 -7.82
N ALA A 182 2.94 -0.88 -7.67
CA ALA A 182 1.84 -0.90 -8.62
C ALA A 182 2.30 -0.38 -9.98
N ILE A 183 1.81 -1.01 -11.03
CA ILE A 183 1.96 -0.56 -12.40
C ILE A 183 0.71 0.23 -12.75
N PRO A 184 0.83 1.53 -13.08
CA PRO A 184 -0.34 2.33 -13.43
C PRO A 184 -0.99 1.81 -14.72
N PRO A 185 -2.29 2.04 -14.90
CA PRO A 185 -2.95 1.75 -16.17
C PRO A 185 -2.25 2.44 -17.34
N PRO A 186 -2.28 1.85 -18.55
CA PRO A 186 -1.73 2.49 -19.74
C PRO A 186 -2.27 3.92 -19.91
N ALA A 187 -1.42 4.83 -20.41
CA ALA A 187 -1.89 6.17 -20.73
C ALA A 187 -2.98 6.08 -21.82
N PRO A 188 -4.07 6.86 -21.70
CA PRO A 188 -5.04 6.95 -22.78
C PRO A 188 -4.36 7.43 -24.07
N ALA A 189 -4.73 6.84 -25.21
CA ALA A 189 -4.19 7.24 -26.54
C ALA A 189 -4.77 8.59 -27.00
N ILE A 190 -4.55 9.65 -26.20
CA ILE A 190 -5.09 11.01 -26.42
C ILE A 190 -3.92 11.99 -26.41
N GLN A 191 -4.02 13.03 -27.23
CA GLN A 191 -2.99 14.11 -27.27
C GLN A 191 -2.80 14.75 -25.89
N ALA A 192 -1.56 15.06 -25.53
CA ALA A 192 -1.16 15.54 -24.20
C ALA A 192 -2.02 16.72 -23.67
N ALA A 193 -2.43 17.65 -24.53
CA ALA A 193 -3.29 18.79 -24.15
C ALA A 193 -4.71 18.41 -23.72
N SER A 194 -5.22 17.25 -24.20
CA SER A 194 -6.54 16.71 -23.87
C SER A 194 -6.48 15.52 -22.90
N ALA A 195 -5.29 15.15 -22.44
CA ALA A 195 -5.11 14.05 -21.49
C ALA A 195 -5.92 14.30 -20.20
N PRO A 196 -6.57 13.28 -19.63
CA PRO A 196 -7.34 13.44 -18.39
C PRO A 196 -6.43 13.85 -17.23
N VAL A 197 -7.01 14.54 -16.28
CA VAL A 197 -6.36 14.81 -14.98
C VAL A 197 -6.42 13.53 -14.16
N GLU A 198 -5.28 13.06 -13.69
CA GLU A 198 -5.14 11.82 -12.92
C GLU A 198 -4.57 12.13 -11.53
N GLU A 199 -4.79 11.23 -10.58
CA GLU A 199 -4.14 11.31 -9.27
C GLU A 199 -2.71 10.74 -9.37
N LEU A 200 -1.73 11.63 -9.47
CA LEU A 200 -0.32 11.28 -9.68
C LEU A 200 0.32 10.62 -8.46
N SER A 201 -0.15 10.95 -7.25
CA SER A 201 0.39 10.46 -5.98
C SER A 201 -0.21 9.14 -5.49
N SER A 202 -1.30 8.67 -6.09
CA SER A 202 -2.03 7.50 -5.60
C SER A 202 -1.18 6.24 -5.52
N ALA A 203 -1.28 5.51 -4.42
CA ALA A 203 -0.68 4.17 -4.29
C ALA A 203 -1.23 3.18 -5.33
N LEU A 204 -2.46 3.39 -5.82
CA LEU A 204 -3.02 2.60 -6.92
C LEU A 204 -2.26 2.80 -8.24
N ASN A 205 -1.64 3.96 -8.42
CA ASN A 205 -0.84 4.32 -9.59
C ASN A 205 0.67 4.15 -9.34
N GLY A 206 1.06 3.58 -8.21
CA GLY A 206 2.47 3.35 -7.87
C GLY A 206 3.12 4.45 -7.05
N GLY A 207 2.36 5.38 -6.48
CA GLY A 207 2.87 6.37 -5.52
C GLY A 207 3.40 5.68 -4.25
N VAL A 208 4.55 6.14 -3.76
CA VAL A 208 5.24 5.57 -2.59
C VAL A 208 5.73 6.67 -1.67
N ALA A 209 5.43 6.57 -0.38
CA ALA A 209 6.08 7.37 0.64
C ALA A 209 7.51 6.83 0.85
N LEU A 210 8.52 7.67 0.61
CA LEU A 210 9.92 7.26 0.66
C LEU A 210 10.56 7.56 2.01
N ALA A 211 10.16 8.65 2.67
CA ALA A 211 10.69 9.06 3.95
C ALA A 211 9.71 10.00 4.64
N ALA A 212 9.75 10.01 5.96
CA ALA A 212 9.05 10.97 6.82
C ALA A 212 9.94 11.38 7.99
N SER A 213 9.69 12.58 8.54
CA SER A 213 10.38 13.04 9.75
C SER A 213 9.97 12.24 10.98
N ASP A 214 8.71 11.88 11.07
CA ASP A 214 8.11 11.13 12.17
C ASP A 214 6.91 10.30 11.69
N GLU A 215 6.77 9.10 12.24
CA GLU A 215 5.64 8.18 12.03
C GLU A 215 5.20 7.57 13.39
N HIS A 216 5.15 8.41 14.42
CA HIS A 216 4.94 7.97 15.80
C HIS A 216 3.65 7.17 16.00
N PHE A 217 2.54 7.62 15.44
CA PHE A 217 1.25 6.94 15.59
C PHE A 217 0.90 6.08 14.37
N THR A 218 1.09 6.62 13.17
CA THR A 218 0.69 5.94 11.93
C THR A 218 1.63 6.30 10.77
N PRO A 219 1.83 5.38 9.80
CA PRO A 219 2.81 5.57 8.73
C PRO A 219 2.36 6.60 7.68
N SER A 220 3.34 7.30 7.12
CA SER A 220 3.13 8.31 6.06
C SER A 220 2.58 7.72 4.76
N SER A 221 2.81 6.43 4.50
CA SER A 221 2.26 5.73 3.33
C SER A 221 0.72 5.74 3.28
N ASN A 222 0.05 5.89 4.43
CA ASN A 222 -1.41 5.96 4.51
C ASN A 222 -2.01 7.15 3.75
N ILE A 223 -1.27 8.28 3.62
CA ILE A 223 -1.79 9.47 2.91
C ILE A 223 -2.04 9.24 1.43
N LEU A 224 -1.47 8.16 0.86
CA LEU A 224 -1.57 7.79 -0.55
C LEU A 224 -2.68 6.78 -0.86
N LEU A 225 -3.36 6.26 0.18
CA LEU A 225 -4.42 5.28 0.04
C LEU A 225 -5.66 5.86 -0.64
N PRO A 226 -6.43 5.06 -1.41
CA PRO A 226 -7.65 5.50 -2.06
C PRO A 226 -8.76 5.83 -1.05
N GLY A 227 -9.79 6.57 -1.53
CA GLY A 227 -10.91 6.95 -0.70
C GLY A 227 -10.54 7.86 0.47
N ARG A 228 -11.51 8.23 1.30
CA ARG A 228 -11.28 9.09 2.47
C ARG A 228 -11.01 8.31 3.76
N GLY A 229 -10.80 7.00 3.65
CA GLY A 229 -10.47 6.14 4.77
C GLY A 229 -11.58 5.95 5.81
N LYS A 230 -11.32 5.10 6.82
CA LYS A 230 -12.28 4.67 7.81
C LYS A 230 -12.24 5.52 9.08
N ASP A 231 -11.07 5.63 9.71
CA ASP A 231 -10.82 6.33 10.97
C ASP A 231 -9.40 6.94 10.99
N MET A 232 -8.98 7.58 12.07
CA MET A 232 -7.64 8.20 12.19
C MET A 232 -6.49 7.21 11.90
N GLY A 233 -6.66 5.94 12.24
CA GLY A 233 -5.62 4.91 12.10
C GLY A 233 -5.17 4.65 10.66
N ASP A 234 -5.94 5.07 9.65
CA ASP A 234 -5.54 4.98 8.25
C ASP A 234 -5.11 6.33 7.63
N GLY A 235 -4.75 7.31 8.44
CA GLY A 235 -4.02 8.52 8.09
C GLY A 235 -2.55 8.47 8.51
N TRP A 236 -1.82 9.55 8.32
CA TRP A 236 -0.47 9.78 8.86
C TRP A 236 -0.56 10.72 10.05
N GLU A 237 0.02 10.34 11.18
CA GLU A 237 -0.01 11.14 12.40
C GLU A 237 1.36 11.12 13.10
N THR A 238 1.89 12.31 13.34
CA THR A 238 3.16 12.55 14.00
C THR A 238 3.01 12.83 15.49
N ALA A 239 4.08 12.69 16.26
CA ALA A 239 4.13 13.09 17.65
C ALA A 239 4.02 14.60 17.77
N ARG A 240 3.32 15.07 18.81
CA ARG A 240 3.24 16.51 19.12
C ARG A 240 4.59 17.04 19.60
N SER A 241 5.12 18.07 18.93
CA SER A 241 6.35 18.74 19.29
C SER A 241 6.09 20.07 20.02
N ARG A 242 6.96 20.41 20.97
CA ARG A 242 7.01 21.72 21.64
C ARG A 242 8.23 22.53 21.21
N ALA A 243 9.05 22.01 20.30
CA ALA A 243 10.25 22.69 19.83
C ALA A 243 9.87 23.89 18.95
N ALA A 244 10.50 25.04 19.20
CA ALA A 244 10.29 26.22 18.38
C ALA A 244 10.79 25.98 16.96
N GLY A 245 9.97 26.34 15.96
CA GLY A 245 10.30 26.16 14.55
C GLY A 245 10.22 24.72 14.02
N HIS A 246 9.77 23.78 14.85
CA HIS A 246 9.55 22.39 14.42
C HIS A 246 8.59 22.30 13.25
N VAL A 247 8.88 21.40 12.33
CA VAL A 247 8.00 20.97 11.26
C VAL A 247 8.18 19.48 11.00
N ASP A 248 7.07 18.81 10.70
CA ASP A 248 7.12 17.44 10.19
C ASP A 248 6.95 17.42 8.68
N TRP A 249 7.48 16.39 8.04
CA TRP A 249 7.43 16.27 6.59
C TRP A 249 7.35 14.80 6.15
N ALA A 250 6.76 14.60 4.97
CA ALA A 250 6.79 13.33 4.25
C ALA A 250 7.20 13.58 2.79
N ILE A 251 8.08 12.73 2.27
CA ILE A 251 8.53 12.73 0.87
C ILE A 251 7.85 11.57 0.14
N VAL A 252 7.19 11.90 -0.95
CA VAL A 252 6.44 10.97 -1.78
C VAL A 252 7.03 10.95 -3.18
N LYS A 253 7.37 9.76 -3.67
CA LYS A 253 7.60 9.53 -5.10
C LYS A 253 6.24 9.39 -5.77
N LEU A 254 6.00 10.18 -6.80
CA LEU A 254 4.78 10.08 -7.59
C LEU A 254 4.77 8.75 -8.38
N GLY A 255 3.62 8.09 -8.42
CA GLY A 255 3.43 6.91 -9.27
C GLY A 255 3.42 7.25 -10.75
N LEU A 256 2.97 8.47 -11.06
CA LEU A 256 2.96 9.06 -12.39
C LEU A 256 3.69 10.39 -12.32
N SER A 257 4.84 10.51 -12.96
CA SER A 257 5.46 11.82 -13.13
C SER A 257 4.60 12.69 -14.02
N GLY A 258 4.45 13.97 -13.67
CA GLY A 258 3.58 14.86 -14.45
C GLY A 258 3.52 16.30 -13.95
N SER A 259 2.76 17.11 -14.66
CA SER A 259 2.45 18.49 -14.27
C SER A 259 1.31 18.53 -13.27
N VAL A 260 1.40 19.44 -12.29
CA VAL A 260 0.42 19.55 -11.18
C VAL A 260 -0.62 20.61 -11.52
N SER A 261 -1.90 20.24 -11.42
CA SER A 261 -3.03 21.15 -11.65
C SER A 261 -3.94 21.36 -10.42
N LYS A 262 -3.85 20.46 -9.43
CA LYS A 262 -4.62 20.53 -8.19
C LYS A 262 -3.94 19.72 -7.08
N VAL A 263 -4.00 20.23 -5.86
CA VAL A 263 -3.56 19.51 -4.64
C VAL A 263 -4.74 19.40 -3.68
N VAL A 264 -4.87 18.24 -3.05
CA VAL A 264 -5.88 18.00 -2.00
C VAL A 264 -5.18 17.49 -0.75
N ILE A 265 -5.48 18.12 0.38
CA ILE A 265 -5.03 17.70 1.72
C ILE A 265 -6.26 17.51 2.59
N ASP A 266 -6.49 16.27 3.04
CA ASP A 266 -7.65 15.92 3.84
C ASP A 266 -7.23 15.69 5.29
N THR A 267 -7.88 16.39 6.23
CA THR A 267 -7.71 16.23 7.66
C THR A 267 -8.90 15.48 8.30
N LYS A 268 -9.65 14.70 7.50
CA LYS A 268 -10.76 13.89 7.98
C LYS A 268 -10.36 13.10 9.24
N ASP A 269 -11.25 13.08 10.22
CA ASP A 269 -11.10 12.44 11.53
C ASP A 269 -10.09 13.12 12.48
N PHE A 270 -9.17 13.96 12.00
CA PHE A 270 -8.24 14.74 12.83
C PHE A 270 -8.90 16.02 13.32
N ARG A 271 -9.49 15.97 14.51
CA ARG A 271 -10.32 17.08 15.08
C ARG A 271 -9.55 17.98 16.05
N GLY A 272 -8.58 17.45 16.77
CA GLY A 272 -7.77 18.20 17.73
C GLY A 272 -6.26 18.12 17.49
N ASN A 273 -5.87 17.32 16.51
CA ASN A 273 -4.49 16.96 16.19
C ASN A 273 -4.16 17.15 14.70
N PHE A 274 -4.92 17.99 13.98
CA PHE A 274 -4.58 18.41 12.63
C PHE A 274 -3.47 19.47 12.64
N PRO A 275 -2.65 19.61 11.58
CA PRO A 275 -1.63 20.63 11.47
C PRO A 275 -2.26 22.04 11.39
N ARG A 276 -1.61 23.04 12.00
CA ARG A 276 -2.03 24.44 11.88
C ARG A 276 -2.02 24.92 10.43
N ALA A 277 -0.98 24.49 9.69
CA ALA A 277 -0.81 24.80 8.28
C ALA A 277 0.02 23.71 7.59
N VAL A 278 -0.01 23.73 6.25
CA VAL A 278 0.78 22.83 5.40
C VAL A 278 1.51 23.60 4.32
N ARG A 279 2.63 23.01 3.82
CA ARG A 279 3.38 23.45 2.63
C ARG A 279 3.51 22.28 1.68
N VAL A 280 3.50 22.57 0.38
CA VAL A 280 3.70 21.53 -0.64
C VAL A 280 4.78 21.99 -1.62
N HIS A 281 5.82 21.15 -1.72
CA HIS A 281 6.92 21.35 -2.66
C HIS A 281 7.00 20.17 -3.62
N GLY A 282 7.58 20.38 -4.79
CA GLY A 282 7.85 19.34 -5.77
C GLY A 282 9.30 19.34 -6.21
N LEU A 283 9.78 18.19 -6.61
CA LEU A 283 11.09 18.00 -7.23
C LEU A 283 10.88 17.66 -8.70
N VAL A 284 11.48 18.47 -9.57
CA VAL A 284 11.36 18.29 -11.03
C VAL A 284 12.09 17.00 -11.43
N ALA A 285 11.51 16.25 -12.34
CA ALA A 285 12.08 15.01 -12.85
C ALA A 285 13.50 15.26 -13.42
N GLY A 286 14.44 14.42 -12.99
CA GLY A 286 15.86 14.56 -13.33
C GLY A 286 16.67 15.50 -12.43
N ALA A 287 16.04 16.27 -11.54
CA ALA A 287 16.74 17.15 -10.61
C ALA A 287 17.23 16.43 -9.33
N GLY A 288 16.68 15.25 -8.99
CA GLY A 288 17.13 14.40 -7.90
C GLY A 288 18.00 13.26 -8.43
N GLY A 289 18.98 12.81 -7.62
CA GLY A 289 19.74 11.59 -7.93
C GLY A 289 18.86 10.32 -7.84
N ASP A 290 19.47 9.16 -8.05
CA ASP A 290 18.78 7.85 -8.05
C ASP A 290 18.31 7.36 -6.66
N GLY A 291 18.43 8.18 -5.61
CA GLY A 291 18.10 7.83 -4.23
C GLY A 291 16.86 8.56 -3.69
N VAL A 292 16.62 8.38 -2.38
CA VAL A 292 15.61 9.15 -1.65
C VAL A 292 16.09 10.60 -1.52
N PRO A 293 15.35 11.62 -2.03
CA PRO A 293 15.75 13.00 -1.91
C PRO A 293 15.83 13.44 -0.44
N SER A 294 16.81 14.30 -0.11
CA SER A 294 16.83 14.94 1.22
C SER A 294 15.65 15.90 1.38
N ALA A 295 15.13 15.99 2.60
CA ALA A 295 14.09 16.97 2.92
C ALA A 295 14.58 18.43 2.71
N ASP A 296 15.88 18.66 2.87
CA ASP A 296 16.54 19.97 2.74
C ASP A 296 17.22 20.16 1.37
N ASP A 297 16.89 19.33 0.37
CA ASP A 297 17.44 19.50 -0.98
C ASP A 297 17.06 20.87 -1.54
N ALA A 298 18.06 21.60 -2.05
CA ALA A 298 17.88 22.95 -2.60
C ALA A 298 17.01 23.00 -3.87
N ASN A 299 16.77 21.85 -4.51
CA ASN A 299 15.96 21.74 -5.73
C ASN A 299 14.46 21.60 -5.47
N TRP A 300 14.02 21.52 -4.19
CA TRP A 300 12.60 21.60 -3.89
C TRP A 300 12.03 22.95 -4.29
N VAL A 301 11.02 22.93 -5.15
CA VAL A 301 10.31 24.14 -5.58
C VAL A 301 8.88 24.14 -5.03
N GLU A 302 8.43 25.30 -4.63
CA GLU A 302 7.07 25.48 -4.11
C GLU A 302 6.04 25.18 -5.21
N ILE A 303 5.04 24.32 -4.88
CA ILE A 303 3.89 24.04 -5.74
C ILE A 303 2.68 24.85 -5.27
N VAL A 304 2.38 24.85 -3.98
CA VAL A 304 1.26 25.58 -3.38
C VAL A 304 1.81 26.82 -2.69
N LYS A 305 1.27 28.01 -3.04
CA LYS A 305 1.75 29.32 -2.54
C LYS A 305 1.65 29.44 -1.02
N GLY A 306 2.80 29.56 -0.36
CA GLY A 306 2.90 29.86 1.08
C GLY A 306 2.27 28.83 2.00
N ASP A 307 2.18 29.19 3.27
CA ASP A 307 1.56 28.36 4.30
C ASP A 307 0.03 28.36 4.11
N LYS A 308 -0.57 27.17 3.93
CA LYS A 308 -2.03 27.00 3.85
C LYS A 308 -2.58 26.53 5.18
N ARG A 309 -3.41 27.35 5.82
CA ARG A 309 -4.07 27.00 7.08
C ARG A 309 -4.99 25.80 6.90
N CYS A 310 -4.92 24.87 7.84
CA CYS A 310 -5.82 23.72 7.91
C CYS A 310 -6.94 23.96 8.91
N GLN A 311 -8.01 23.20 8.72
CA GLN A 311 -9.16 23.08 9.62
C GLN A 311 -9.32 21.61 10.03
N ALA A 312 -10.01 21.38 11.12
CA ALA A 312 -10.34 20.05 11.59
C ALA A 312 -11.29 19.34 10.63
N ASP A 313 -11.10 18.03 10.41
CA ASP A 313 -12.06 17.17 9.73
C ASP A 313 -12.49 17.72 8.35
N THR A 314 -11.56 18.32 7.59
CA THR A 314 -11.85 19.10 6.38
C THR A 314 -10.98 18.64 5.21
N GLU A 315 -11.58 18.56 4.03
CA GLU A 315 -10.85 18.39 2.76
C GLU A 315 -10.49 19.77 2.18
N HIS A 316 -9.20 20.09 2.16
CA HIS A 316 -8.64 21.33 1.62
C HIS A 316 -8.25 21.12 0.17
N ILE A 317 -8.83 21.91 -0.72
CA ILE A 317 -8.60 21.81 -2.18
C ILE A 317 -7.85 23.07 -2.62
N PHE A 318 -6.68 22.90 -3.20
CA PHE A 318 -5.84 23.95 -3.74
C PHE A 318 -5.83 23.84 -5.29
N GLY A 319 -6.54 24.76 -5.90
CA GLY A 319 -6.68 24.88 -7.36
C GLY A 319 -5.69 25.85 -7.98
N PRO A 320 -5.88 26.23 -9.26
CA PRO A 320 -4.97 27.09 -10.01
C PRO A 320 -4.60 28.40 -9.30
N ASP A 321 -5.51 29.05 -8.60
CA ASP A 321 -5.27 30.29 -7.88
C ASP A 321 -4.30 30.14 -6.70
N ASP A 322 -4.26 28.94 -6.10
CA ASP A 322 -3.39 28.59 -5.00
C ASP A 322 -2.01 28.08 -5.45
N LEU A 323 -1.88 27.65 -6.70
CA LEU A 323 -0.65 27.10 -7.23
C LEU A 323 0.30 28.22 -7.68
N THR A 324 1.61 28.02 -7.50
CA THR A 324 2.64 29.00 -7.88
C THR A 324 2.65 29.31 -9.36
N ALA A 325 2.38 28.33 -10.21
CA ALA A 325 2.31 28.47 -11.67
C ALA A 325 0.88 28.67 -12.21
N GLY A 326 -0.10 28.97 -11.35
CA GLY A 326 -1.48 29.25 -11.79
C GLY A 326 -2.17 28.06 -12.47
N GLY A 327 -1.71 26.82 -12.23
CA GLY A 327 -2.23 25.61 -12.87
C GLY A 327 -1.76 25.38 -14.32
N GLU A 328 -0.95 26.27 -14.88
CA GLU A 328 -0.31 26.15 -16.20
C GLU A 328 1.14 25.66 -16.11
N ASP A 329 1.49 25.00 -15.00
CA ASP A 329 2.84 24.49 -14.77
C ASP A 329 3.15 23.36 -15.76
N THR A 330 4.14 23.58 -16.61
CA THR A 330 4.64 22.60 -17.58
C THR A 330 5.76 21.74 -17.02
N ARG A 331 6.24 22.04 -15.81
CA ARG A 331 7.27 21.23 -15.15
C ARG A 331 6.73 19.86 -14.84
N VAL A 332 7.53 18.84 -15.11
CA VAL A 332 7.22 17.44 -14.77
C VAL A 332 7.83 17.15 -13.42
N PHE A 333 6.98 16.91 -12.43
CA PHE A 333 7.41 16.50 -11.08
C PHE A 333 7.49 14.99 -10.95
N SER A 334 8.52 14.51 -10.29
CA SER A 334 8.71 13.09 -9.95
C SER A 334 8.46 12.80 -8.46
N HIS A 335 8.72 13.80 -7.60
CA HIS A 335 8.54 13.70 -6.16
C HIS A 335 7.81 14.94 -5.63
N VAL A 336 7.12 14.74 -4.52
CA VAL A 336 6.50 15.85 -3.76
C VAL A 336 6.83 15.71 -2.28
N LYS A 337 6.91 16.85 -1.60
CA LYS A 337 7.08 16.92 -0.15
C LYS A 337 5.89 17.65 0.47
N LEU A 338 5.21 16.99 1.39
CA LEU A 338 4.24 17.59 2.28
C LEU A 338 4.94 17.97 3.57
N THR A 339 4.81 19.23 4.00
CA THR A 339 5.31 19.69 5.30
C THR A 339 4.13 20.09 6.18
N LEU A 340 4.10 19.56 7.39
CA LEU A 340 3.14 19.91 8.45
C LEU A 340 3.75 21.01 9.34
N VAL A 341 2.96 22.01 9.71
CA VAL A 341 3.41 23.13 10.54
C VAL A 341 2.53 23.21 11.78
N PRO A 342 3.02 22.91 13.00
CA PRO A 342 4.32 22.29 13.27
C PRO A 342 4.31 20.77 13.09
N ASP A 343 3.25 20.08 13.49
CA ASP A 343 3.03 18.65 13.57
C ASP A 343 1.54 18.33 13.36
N GLY A 344 1.14 17.05 13.45
CA GLY A 344 -0.26 16.64 13.48
C GLY A 344 -0.58 15.49 12.53
N GLY A 345 -1.87 15.37 12.20
CA GLY A 345 -2.37 14.29 11.38
C GLY A 345 -3.03 14.75 10.08
N VAL A 346 -2.77 13.99 9.02
CA VAL A 346 -3.36 14.16 7.69
C VAL A 346 -3.87 12.83 7.19
N LYS A 347 -5.11 12.82 6.73
CA LYS A 347 -5.77 11.61 6.22
C LYS A 347 -5.29 11.23 4.84
N ARG A 348 -5.25 12.22 3.92
CA ARG A 348 -4.85 12.01 2.53
C ARG A 348 -4.08 13.23 2.00
N PHE A 349 -3.14 12.93 1.13
CA PHE A 349 -2.39 13.90 0.35
C PHE A 349 -2.45 13.48 -1.12
N ARG A 350 -3.15 14.26 -1.94
CA ARG A 350 -3.42 13.92 -3.32
C ARG A 350 -2.89 14.98 -4.25
N ILE A 351 -2.12 14.57 -5.23
CA ILE A 351 -1.59 15.40 -6.30
C ILE A 351 -2.31 15.02 -7.59
N PHE A 352 -3.02 15.95 -8.17
CA PHE A 352 -3.70 15.76 -9.43
C PHE A 352 -3.02 16.55 -10.54
N GLY A 353 -2.94 15.95 -11.72
CA GLY A 353 -2.30 16.57 -12.86
C GLY A 353 -2.34 15.71 -14.11
N ARG A 354 -1.52 16.06 -15.08
CA ARG A 354 -1.37 15.29 -16.30
C ARG A 354 -0.03 14.56 -16.29
N ARG A 355 -0.06 13.25 -16.54
CA ARG A 355 1.17 12.47 -16.68
C ARG A 355 1.98 12.94 -17.89
N ALA A 356 3.33 12.88 -17.78
CA ALA A 356 4.26 13.21 -18.84
C ALA A 356 4.39 12.09 -19.87
#